data_ddfcee7088fb2ea8a316eaed9e7d4de3
#
_entry.id   ddfcee7088fb2ea8a316eaed9e7d4de3
#
_cell.length_a   1.000
_cell.length_b   1.000
_cell.length_c   1.000
_cell.angle_alpha   90.00
_cell.angle_beta   90.00
_cell.angle_gamma   90.00
#
_symmetry.space_group_name_H-M   'P 1'
#
loop_
_entity.id
_entity.type
_entity.pdbx_description
1 polymer ?
#
loop_
_entity_poly.entity_id
_entity_poly.type
_entity_poly.pdbx_seq_one_letter_code
_entity_poly.pdbx_strand_id
1 'polypeptide(L)'
;EEVPRVRAAAGYPPLVTPSSQIVGTQAVFNVLMGPYKVMTAEFADLMLGYYGECIGERDPELIKQAEQQTKKQQITVRPADLLEPEWDTLVSDAEKLEGFDGTDEDVLTNALFPNVAPGFFKTRPDGPKNVGVDPSKQKKRENEPVLEPITYKVSVGGRTQTVHVEPAE
;
A
#
# COMPACT_ATOMS: atom_id res chain seq x y z
N GLU A 1 -19.27 -15.15 2.42
CA GLU A 1 -19.20 -16.47 3.09
C GLU A 1 -17.84 -17.16 2.92
N GLU A 2 -17.07 -16.88 1.84
CA GLU A 2 -15.77 -17.53 1.60
C GLU A 2 -14.63 -16.95 2.46
N VAL A 3 -14.62 -15.64 2.72
CA VAL A 3 -13.59 -14.99 3.55
C VAL A 3 -13.41 -15.64 4.94
N PRO A 4 -14.47 -15.96 5.71
CA PRO A 4 -14.31 -16.67 6.97
C PRO A 4 -13.70 -18.07 6.82
N ARG A 5 -13.98 -18.78 5.73
CA ARG A 5 -13.39 -20.10 5.47
C ARG A 5 -11.90 -20.02 5.18
N VAL A 6 -11.52 -19.10 4.30
CA VAL A 6 -10.10 -18.84 3.98
C VAL A 6 -9.33 -18.39 5.21
N ARG A 7 -9.94 -17.50 6.03
CA ARG A 7 -9.33 -17.07 7.28
C ARG A 7 -9.13 -18.22 8.26
N ALA A 8 -10.12 -19.11 8.39
CA ALA A 8 -10.00 -20.30 9.26
C ALA A 8 -8.90 -21.24 8.77
N ALA A 9 -8.85 -21.54 7.46
CA ALA A 9 -7.82 -22.37 6.85
C ALA A 9 -6.39 -21.81 7.03
N ALA A 10 -6.27 -20.49 7.06
CA ALA A 10 -4.99 -19.80 7.31
C ALA A 10 -4.62 -19.68 8.80
N GLY A 11 -5.35 -20.30 9.73
CA GLY A 11 -5.06 -20.24 11.16
C GLY A 11 -5.48 -18.95 11.85
N TYR A 12 -6.53 -18.32 11.36
CA TYR A 12 -7.13 -17.10 11.92
C TYR A 12 -6.17 -15.90 12.02
N PRO A 13 -5.47 -15.52 10.94
CA PRO A 13 -4.67 -14.32 10.97
C PRO A 13 -5.52 -13.09 11.34
N PRO A 14 -4.94 -12.10 12.03
CA PRO A 14 -5.60 -10.82 12.22
C PRO A 14 -5.84 -10.16 10.85
N LEU A 15 -7.07 -9.69 10.60
CA LEU A 15 -7.42 -9.06 9.32
C LEU A 15 -7.08 -7.57 9.33
N VAL A 16 -5.80 -7.29 9.27
CA VAL A 16 -5.21 -5.96 9.07
C VAL A 16 -4.41 -5.96 7.76
N THR A 17 -3.91 -4.83 7.32
CA THR A 17 -3.02 -4.78 6.16
C THR A 17 -1.67 -5.46 6.50
N PRO A 18 -1.14 -6.38 5.68
CA PRO A 18 -1.67 -6.85 4.38
C PRO A 18 -2.58 -8.09 4.46
N SER A 19 -2.71 -8.76 5.61
CA SER A 19 -3.38 -10.07 5.75
C SER A 19 -4.85 -10.05 5.33
N SER A 20 -5.55 -8.93 5.55
CA SER A 20 -6.93 -8.75 5.07
C SER A 20 -7.05 -8.80 3.55
N GLN A 21 -6.09 -8.20 2.85
CA GLN A 21 -6.01 -8.23 1.38
C GLN A 21 -5.68 -9.63 0.87
N ILE A 22 -4.72 -10.31 1.50
CA ILE A 22 -4.31 -11.67 1.16
C ILE A 22 -5.48 -12.64 1.27
N VAL A 23 -6.15 -12.65 2.42
CA VAL A 23 -7.32 -13.50 2.68
C VAL A 23 -8.49 -13.15 1.74
N GLY A 24 -8.75 -11.85 1.54
CA GLY A 24 -9.81 -11.38 0.66
C GLY A 24 -9.57 -11.77 -0.79
N THR A 25 -8.37 -11.60 -1.31
CA THR A 25 -7.99 -11.96 -2.69
C THR A 25 -8.09 -13.47 -2.89
N GLN A 26 -7.58 -14.28 -1.95
CA GLN A 26 -7.70 -15.73 -2.03
C GLN A 26 -9.17 -16.18 -2.02
N ALA A 27 -10.01 -15.56 -1.20
CA ALA A 27 -11.44 -15.88 -1.18
C ALA A 27 -12.13 -15.57 -2.53
N VAL A 28 -11.74 -14.50 -3.20
CA VAL A 28 -12.24 -14.19 -4.55
C VAL A 28 -11.81 -15.27 -5.55
N PHE A 29 -10.53 -15.68 -5.53
CA PHE A 29 -10.05 -16.76 -6.41
C PHE A 29 -10.77 -18.10 -6.13
N ASN A 30 -11.03 -18.41 -4.87
CA ASN A 30 -11.78 -19.62 -4.51
C ASN A 30 -13.19 -19.61 -5.10
N VAL A 31 -13.87 -18.47 -5.11
CA VAL A 31 -15.21 -18.33 -5.69
C VAL A 31 -15.19 -18.43 -7.22
N LEU A 32 -14.21 -17.81 -7.86
CA LEU A 32 -14.14 -17.73 -9.32
C LEU A 32 -13.60 -19.03 -9.96
N MET A 33 -12.58 -19.62 -9.35
CA MET A 33 -11.82 -20.74 -9.94
C MET A 33 -12.08 -22.07 -9.25
N GLY A 34 -12.71 -22.05 -8.08
CA GLY A 34 -12.90 -23.20 -7.19
C GLY A 34 -11.87 -23.22 -6.05
N PRO A 35 -12.21 -23.89 -4.92
CA PRO A 35 -11.43 -23.83 -3.69
C PRO A 35 -9.96 -24.20 -3.92
N TYR A 36 -9.07 -23.27 -3.65
CA TYR A 36 -7.60 -23.37 -3.70
C TYR A 36 -7.00 -23.96 -4.99
N LYS A 37 -7.77 -23.98 -6.09
CA LYS A 37 -7.23 -24.36 -7.41
C LYS A 37 -6.16 -23.37 -7.89
N VAL A 38 -6.33 -22.12 -7.54
CA VAL A 38 -5.34 -21.06 -7.72
C VAL A 38 -5.02 -20.49 -6.36
N MET A 39 -3.80 -20.64 -5.93
CA MET A 39 -3.27 -20.05 -4.69
C MET A 39 -2.38 -18.88 -5.05
N THR A 40 -2.65 -17.70 -4.47
CA THR A 40 -1.78 -16.53 -4.69
C THR A 40 -0.44 -16.72 -3.98
N ALA A 41 0.62 -16.08 -4.48
CA ALA A 41 1.95 -16.20 -3.88
C ALA A 41 1.94 -15.69 -2.42
N GLU A 42 1.23 -14.59 -2.16
CA GLU A 42 1.10 -14.00 -0.84
C GLU A 42 0.31 -14.91 0.13
N PHE A 43 -0.72 -15.59 -0.37
CA PHE A 43 -1.47 -16.56 0.45
C PHE A 43 -0.61 -17.81 0.73
N ALA A 44 0.15 -18.28 -0.23
CA ALA A 44 1.10 -19.36 -0.02
C ALA A 44 2.16 -18.98 1.04
N ASP A 45 2.73 -17.79 0.96
CA ASP A 45 3.68 -17.29 1.95
C ASP A 45 3.03 -17.13 3.35
N LEU A 46 1.75 -16.72 3.43
CA LEU A 46 0.99 -16.70 4.67
C LEU A 46 0.84 -18.11 5.26
N MET A 47 0.50 -19.10 4.42
CA MET A 47 0.38 -20.51 4.84
C MET A 47 1.71 -21.07 5.33
N LEU A 48 2.82 -20.67 4.73
CA LEU A 48 4.18 -21.14 5.07
C LEU A 48 4.82 -20.42 6.27
N GLY A 49 4.17 -19.40 6.85
CA GLY A 49 4.66 -18.72 8.04
C GLY A 49 5.47 -17.44 7.78
N TYR A 50 5.68 -17.04 6.53
CA TYR A 50 6.47 -15.85 6.18
C TYR A 50 5.82 -14.52 6.61
N TYR A 51 4.57 -14.55 7.06
CA TYR A 51 3.88 -13.41 7.70
C TYR A 51 3.78 -13.54 9.23
N GLY A 52 4.54 -14.49 9.83
CA GLY A 52 4.56 -14.74 11.27
C GLY A 52 3.54 -15.77 11.76
N GLU A 53 3.35 -15.82 13.07
CA GLU A 53 2.43 -16.76 13.71
C GLU A 53 0.96 -16.37 13.55
N CYS A 54 0.10 -17.38 13.52
CA CYS A 54 -1.35 -17.23 13.60
C CYS A 54 -1.87 -17.83 14.92
N ILE A 55 -3.06 -17.42 15.35
CA ILE A 55 -3.66 -17.86 16.61
C ILE A 55 -4.05 -19.35 16.55
N GLY A 56 -4.53 -19.81 15.40
CA GLY A 56 -4.94 -21.18 15.17
C GLY A 56 -3.99 -21.95 14.26
N GLU A 57 -4.22 -23.25 14.16
CA GLU A 57 -3.49 -24.10 13.25
C GLU A 57 -3.89 -23.82 11.79
N ARG A 58 -2.90 -23.78 10.91
CA ARG A 58 -3.10 -23.69 9.47
C ARG A 58 -3.46 -25.05 8.90
N ASP A 59 -4.27 -25.09 7.84
CA ASP A 59 -4.64 -26.31 7.14
C ASP A 59 -3.38 -27.01 6.58
N PRO A 60 -3.09 -28.26 7.02
CA PRO A 60 -1.86 -28.96 6.64
C PRO A 60 -1.82 -29.34 5.15
N GLU A 61 -2.97 -29.55 4.50
CA GLU A 61 -3.00 -29.86 3.08
C GLU A 61 -2.69 -28.62 2.24
N LEU A 62 -3.14 -27.44 2.69
CA LEU A 62 -2.81 -26.18 2.03
C LEU A 62 -1.36 -25.78 2.26
N ILE A 63 -0.75 -26.13 3.41
CA ILE A 63 0.69 -25.94 3.63
C ILE A 63 1.49 -26.77 2.61
N LYS A 64 1.16 -28.06 2.44
CA LYS A 64 1.83 -28.92 1.44
C LYS A 64 1.66 -28.38 0.01
N GLN A 65 0.47 -27.91 -0.32
CA GLN A 65 0.21 -27.29 -1.62
C GLN A 65 1.06 -26.02 -1.83
N ALA A 66 1.17 -25.17 -0.80
CA ALA A 66 2.00 -23.98 -0.83
C ALA A 66 3.48 -24.30 -1.03
N GLU A 67 4.01 -25.31 -0.31
CA GLU A 67 5.40 -25.79 -0.47
C GLU A 67 5.68 -26.27 -1.89
N GLN A 68 4.77 -27.06 -2.46
CA GLN A 68 4.89 -27.57 -3.82
C GLN A 68 4.88 -26.47 -4.87
N GLN A 69 4.00 -25.47 -4.67
CA GLN A 69 3.83 -24.36 -5.61
C GLN A 69 5.01 -23.39 -5.55
N THR A 70 5.46 -23.01 -4.35
CA THR A 70 6.48 -21.98 -4.17
C THR A 70 7.90 -22.54 -4.10
N LYS A 71 8.04 -23.85 -3.87
CA LYS A 71 9.31 -24.54 -3.56
C LYS A 71 10.00 -23.99 -2.30
N LYS A 72 9.25 -23.28 -1.46
CA LYS A 72 9.68 -22.82 -0.14
C LYS A 72 9.26 -23.84 0.91
N GLN A 73 9.97 -23.90 2.02
CA GLN A 73 9.60 -24.72 3.18
C GLN A 73 8.79 -23.89 4.17
N GLN A 74 7.92 -24.55 4.92
CA GLN A 74 7.26 -23.94 6.06
C GLN A 74 8.30 -23.52 7.11
N ILE A 75 8.13 -22.32 7.66
CA ILE A 75 8.94 -21.81 8.76
C ILE A 75 8.11 -21.68 10.03
N THR A 76 8.73 -21.95 11.17
CA THR A 76 8.13 -21.84 12.51
C THR A 76 8.88 -20.86 13.40
N VAL A 77 9.92 -20.23 12.84
CA VAL A 77 10.71 -19.20 13.49
C VAL A 77 10.28 -17.82 12.95
N ARG A 78 10.68 -16.77 13.64
CA ARG A 78 10.42 -15.40 13.17
C ARG A 78 11.08 -15.19 11.81
N PRO A 79 10.34 -14.76 10.77
CA PRO A 79 10.90 -14.61 9.42
C PRO A 79 12.13 -13.69 9.36
N ALA A 80 12.12 -12.61 10.18
CA ALA A 80 13.25 -11.68 10.22
C ALA A 80 14.57 -12.30 10.69
N ASP A 81 14.51 -13.39 11.47
CA ASP A 81 15.71 -14.06 11.98
C ASP A 81 16.38 -14.95 10.90
N LEU A 82 15.71 -15.13 9.76
CA LEU A 82 16.24 -15.86 8.59
C LEU A 82 16.88 -14.94 7.55
N LEU A 83 16.80 -13.62 7.75
CA LEU A 83 17.38 -12.65 6.82
C LEU A 83 18.87 -12.51 7.10
N GLU A 84 19.67 -12.62 6.05
CA GLU A 84 21.08 -12.30 6.11
C GLU A 84 21.29 -10.77 6.03
N PRO A 85 22.34 -10.23 6.65
CA PRO A 85 22.68 -8.81 6.51
C PRO A 85 22.98 -8.47 5.05
N GLU A 86 22.27 -7.47 4.51
CA GLU A 86 22.37 -7.08 3.09
C GLU A 86 23.06 -5.72 2.90
N TRP A 87 23.48 -5.05 3.96
CA TRP A 87 23.95 -3.65 3.91
C TRP A 87 25.08 -3.45 2.90
N ASP A 88 26.11 -4.27 2.95
CA ASP A 88 27.28 -4.12 2.06
C ASP A 88 26.91 -4.31 0.58
N THR A 89 25.96 -5.21 0.31
CA THR A 89 25.42 -5.40 -1.04
C THR A 89 24.62 -4.19 -1.49
N LEU A 90 23.78 -3.65 -0.61
CA LEU A 90 22.96 -2.46 -0.89
C LEU A 90 23.82 -1.22 -1.15
N VAL A 91 24.89 -1.04 -0.40
CA VAL A 91 25.88 0.03 -0.64
C VAL A 91 26.50 -0.14 -2.03
N SER A 92 27.00 -1.34 -2.34
CA SER A 92 27.63 -1.62 -3.63
C SER A 92 26.68 -1.44 -4.80
N ASP A 93 25.39 -1.68 -4.62
CA ASP A 93 24.37 -1.46 -5.66
C ASP A 93 24.01 0.00 -5.80
N ALA A 94 23.94 0.75 -4.69
CA ALA A 94 23.70 2.18 -4.72
C ALA A 94 24.85 2.97 -5.37
N GLU A 95 26.10 2.57 -5.13
CA GLU A 95 27.31 3.17 -5.72
C GLU A 95 27.33 3.13 -7.28
N LYS A 96 26.60 2.18 -7.87
CA LYS A 96 26.49 2.06 -9.33
C LYS A 96 25.50 3.06 -9.93
N LEU A 97 24.71 3.73 -9.12
CA LEU A 97 23.64 4.62 -9.58
C LEU A 97 24.17 6.03 -9.83
N GLU A 98 23.77 6.58 -10.96
CA GLU A 98 24.07 7.97 -11.32
C GLU A 98 23.35 8.94 -10.37
N GLY A 99 24.08 9.86 -9.75
CA GLY A 99 23.55 10.84 -8.81
C GLY A 99 23.49 10.35 -7.36
N PHE A 100 24.04 9.17 -7.05
CA PHE A 100 24.30 8.72 -5.69
C PHE A 100 25.29 9.67 -5.00
N ASP A 101 25.01 10.09 -3.79
CA ASP A 101 25.83 11.08 -3.05
C ASP A 101 26.73 10.48 -1.96
N GLY A 102 26.69 9.15 -1.79
CA GLY A 102 27.52 8.44 -0.82
C GLY A 102 26.93 8.40 0.60
N THR A 103 25.68 8.81 0.79
CA THR A 103 25.01 8.79 2.10
C THR A 103 24.26 7.51 2.36
N ASP A 104 24.09 7.17 3.64
CA ASP A 104 23.26 6.03 4.08
C ASP A 104 21.80 6.24 3.70
N GLU A 105 21.31 7.49 3.66
CA GLU A 105 19.97 7.83 3.21
C GLU A 105 19.73 7.45 1.75
N ASP A 106 20.72 7.63 0.90
CA ASP A 106 20.62 7.21 -0.50
C ASP A 106 20.63 5.69 -0.65
N VAL A 107 21.46 5.00 0.14
CA VAL A 107 21.44 3.51 0.20
C VAL A 107 20.06 3.01 0.60
N LEU A 108 19.49 3.55 1.68
CA LEU A 108 18.17 3.20 2.16
C LEU A 108 17.08 3.57 1.15
N THR A 109 17.21 4.72 0.49
CA THR A 109 16.27 5.15 -0.55
C THR A 109 16.25 4.16 -1.71
N ASN A 110 17.43 3.68 -2.15
CA ASN A 110 17.51 2.65 -3.19
C ASN A 110 16.96 1.30 -2.72
N ALA A 111 17.27 0.89 -1.50
CA ALA A 111 16.79 -0.36 -0.92
C ALA A 111 15.25 -0.42 -0.80
N LEU A 112 14.64 0.66 -0.36
CA LEU A 112 13.19 0.75 -0.14
C LEU A 112 12.41 1.04 -1.43
N PHE A 113 13.00 1.76 -2.37
CA PHE A 113 12.35 2.23 -3.60
C PHE A 113 13.19 1.98 -4.86
N PRO A 114 13.62 0.73 -5.15
CA PRO A 114 14.60 0.44 -6.21
C PRO A 114 14.16 0.88 -7.61
N ASN A 115 12.85 0.95 -7.85
CA ASN A 115 12.31 1.39 -9.15
C ASN A 115 12.23 2.92 -9.30
N VAL A 116 12.29 3.67 -8.20
CA VAL A 116 12.11 5.12 -8.19
C VAL A 116 13.42 5.86 -7.90
N ALA A 117 14.25 5.31 -7.02
CA ALA A 117 15.50 5.93 -6.57
C ALA A 117 16.43 6.36 -7.71
N PRO A 118 16.69 5.54 -8.75
CA PRO A 118 17.57 5.95 -9.84
C PRO A 118 17.09 7.20 -10.60
N GLY A 119 15.76 7.30 -10.79
CA GLY A 119 15.16 8.49 -11.42
C GLY A 119 15.21 9.71 -10.51
N PHE A 120 14.99 9.52 -9.21
CA PHE A 120 15.10 10.58 -8.22
C PHE A 120 16.52 11.13 -8.10
N PHE A 121 17.53 10.28 -7.99
CA PHE A 121 18.92 10.71 -7.88
C PHE A 121 19.37 11.58 -9.05
N LYS A 122 18.98 11.22 -10.28
CA LYS A 122 19.27 12.00 -11.50
C LYS A 122 18.60 13.37 -11.50
N THR A 123 17.38 13.46 -11.00
CA THR A 123 16.58 14.71 -11.05
C THR A 123 16.67 15.53 -9.77
N ARG A 124 17.31 15.02 -8.72
CA ARG A 124 17.49 15.71 -7.44
C ARG A 124 18.11 17.12 -7.58
N PRO A 125 19.12 17.34 -8.46
CA PRO A 125 19.69 18.69 -8.66
C PRO A 125 18.68 19.71 -9.19
N ASP A 126 17.61 19.28 -9.85
CA ASP A 126 16.55 20.15 -10.38
C ASP A 126 15.65 20.71 -9.25
N GLY A 127 15.78 20.17 -8.02
CA GLY A 127 14.95 20.51 -6.88
C GLY A 127 13.55 19.88 -6.94
N PRO A 128 12.73 20.13 -5.92
CA PRO A 128 11.38 19.54 -5.82
C PRO A 128 10.46 20.07 -6.93
N LYS A 129 9.82 19.15 -7.65
CA LYS A 129 8.78 19.53 -8.63
C LYS A 129 7.56 20.07 -7.90
N ASN A 130 7.14 21.27 -8.28
CA ASN A 130 5.87 21.79 -7.82
C ASN A 130 4.72 21.04 -8.52
N VAL A 131 4.15 20.03 -7.86
CA VAL A 131 3.00 19.26 -8.34
C VAL A 131 1.66 19.88 -7.92
N GLY A 132 1.70 20.96 -7.14
CA GLY A 132 0.55 21.72 -6.72
C GLY A 132 0.10 22.74 -7.75
N VAL A 133 -0.99 23.42 -7.45
CA VAL A 133 -1.43 24.58 -8.24
C VAL A 133 -0.44 25.71 -8.00
N ASP A 134 0.17 26.23 -9.09
CA ASP A 134 1.07 27.37 -9.04
C ASP A 134 0.40 28.52 -8.24
N PRO A 135 1.02 28.95 -7.11
CA PRO A 135 0.41 29.99 -6.28
C PRO A 135 0.13 31.30 -7.05
N SER A 136 0.92 31.59 -8.09
CA SER A 136 0.72 32.76 -8.94
C SER A 136 -0.49 32.62 -9.86
N LYS A 137 -0.93 31.38 -10.12
CA LYS A 137 -2.12 31.05 -10.94
C LYS A 137 -3.36 30.75 -10.09
N GLN A 138 -3.21 30.66 -8.78
CA GLN A 138 -4.36 30.64 -7.90
C GLN A 138 -5.00 32.03 -7.99
N LYS A 139 -6.20 32.09 -8.54
CA LYS A 139 -7.05 33.26 -8.31
C LYS A 139 -7.10 33.42 -6.79
N LYS A 140 -6.49 34.50 -6.27
CA LYS A 140 -6.78 34.92 -4.90
C LYS A 140 -8.29 34.92 -4.80
N ARG A 141 -8.84 34.06 -3.97
CA ARG A 141 -10.18 34.30 -3.45
C ARG A 141 -10.00 35.55 -2.60
N GLU A 142 -10.21 36.67 -3.21
CA GLU A 142 -10.42 37.89 -2.47
C GLU A 142 -11.69 37.58 -1.68
N ASN A 143 -11.51 37.39 -0.38
CA ASN A 143 -12.62 37.45 0.55
C ASN A 143 -13.07 38.92 0.56
N GLU A 144 -13.60 39.37 -0.56
CA GLU A 144 -14.30 40.62 -0.57
C GLU A 144 -15.54 40.44 0.33
N PRO A 145 -15.67 41.28 1.35
CA PRO A 145 -16.87 41.24 2.17
C PRO A 145 -18.08 41.43 1.25
N VAL A 146 -19.12 40.68 1.50
CA VAL A 146 -20.38 40.84 0.79
C VAL A 146 -20.89 42.24 1.14
N LEU A 147 -20.81 43.17 0.18
CA LEU A 147 -21.21 44.59 0.37
C LEU A 147 -22.68 44.83 0.03
N GLU A 148 -23.26 43.94 -0.75
CA GLU A 148 -24.67 44.01 -1.18
C GLU A 148 -25.34 42.64 -0.97
N PRO A 149 -26.66 42.61 -0.70
CA PRO A 149 -27.38 41.34 -0.55
C PRO A 149 -27.28 40.48 -1.80
N ILE A 150 -26.84 39.23 -1.64
CA ILE A 150 -26.70 38.26 -2.73
C ILE A 150 -27.68 37.11 -2.50
N THR A 151 -28.36 36.71 -3.56
CA THR A 151 -29.25 35.55 -3.51
C THR A 151 -28.67 34.38 -4.29
N TYR A 152 -28.49 33.26 -3.62
CA TYR A 152 -28.03 32.01 -4.22
C TYR A 152 -29.20 31.03 -4.38
N LYS A 153 -29.22 30.30 -5.50
CA LYS A 153 -30.03 29.07 -5.63
C LYS A 153 -29.14 27.87 -5.44
N VAL A 154 -29.33 27.16 -4.34
CA VAL A 154 -28.54 25.97 -3.99
C VAL A 154 -29.37 24.73 -4.24
N SER A 155 -28.90 23.82 -5.09
CA SER A 155 -29.58 22.56 -5.37
C SER A 155 -28.78 21.40 -4.79
N VAL A 156 -29.39 20.63 -3.88
CA VAL A 156 -28.80 19.44 -3.27
C VAL A 156 -29.82 18.30 -3.33
N GLY A 157 -29.43 17.16 -3.88
CA GLY A 157 -30.30 15.98 -3.95
C GLY A 157 -31.61 16.22 -4.72
N GLY A 158 -31.60 17.06 -5.76
CA GLY A 158 -32.79 17.39 -6.57
C GLY A 158 -33.75 18.39 -5.90
N ARG A 159 -33.42 18.92 -4.74
CA ARG A 159 -34.17 19.98 -4.07
C ARG A 159 -33.41 21.29 -4.21
N THR A 160 -34.09 22.35 -4.66
CA THR A 160 -33.52 23.68 -4.78
C THR A 160 -34.03 24.56 -3.64
N GLN A 161 -33.11 25.21 -2.95
CA GLN A 161 -33.41 26.24 -1.92
C GLN A 161 -32.80 27.57 -2.34
N THR A 162 -33.50 28.63 -1.97
CA THR A 162 -33.00 29.99 -2.15
C THR A 162 -32.38 30.46 -0.83
N VAL A 163 -31.12 30.87 -0.89
CA VAL A 163 -30.37 31.39 0.28
C VAL A 163 -30.06 32.86 0.02
N HIS A 164 -30.48 33.71 0.93
CA HIS A 164 -30.13 35.12 0.94
C HIS A 164 -28.97 35.36 1.89
N VAL A 165 -27.93 36.03 1.43
CA VAL A 165 -26.76 36.42 2.20
C VAL A 165 -26.72 37.93 2.24
N GLU A 166 -26.75 38.50 3.42
CA GLU A 166 -26.66 39.93 3.66
C GLU A 166 -25.35 40.30 4.33
N PRO A 167 -24.80 41.50 4.11
CA PRO A 167 -23.68 41.99 4.87
C PRO A 167 -23.95 41.94 6.36
N ALA A 168 -22.99 41.52 7.16
CA ALA A 168 -23.07 41.64 8.61
C ALA A 168 -22.86 43.13 9.01
N GLU A 169 -23.73 43.64 9.89
CA GLU A 169 -23.57 44.97 10.52
C GLU A 169 -22.35 45.05 11.40
#